data_1fecd3fb7e944d71a7b23c06a59cc238
#
_entry.id   1fecd3fb7e944d71a7b23c06a59cc238
#
_cell.length_a   1.000
_cell.length_b   1.000
_cell.length_c   1.000
_cell.angle_alpha   90.00
_cell.angle_beta   90.00
_cell.angle_gamma   90.00
#
_symmetry.space_group_name_H-M   'P 1'
#
loop_
_entity.id
_entity.type
_entity.pdbx_description
1 polymer ?
#
loop_
_entity_poly.entity_id
_entity_poly.type
_entity_poly.pdbx_seq_one_letter_code
_entity_poly.pdbx_strand_id
1 'polypeptide(L)'
;TYDCVLIPDMAQTLVVTCAALGLPFRFDGLQSLRIKETDRLAALQTELRRFGFVLTEHDGRTLQWDGTRCPPEAAPTVATYDDHRMAMAFAPLALVRPGGVTIAHPEVVTKSYHRFWDDLRAAGFRF
;
A
#
# COMPACT_ATOMS: atom_id res chain seq x y z
N THR A 1 -9.75 -10.73 11.22
CA THR A 1 -10.21 -9.36 11.51
C THR A 1 -9.32 -8.70 12.55
N TYR A 2 -8.93 -7.49 12.31
CA TYR A 2 -8.08 -6.72 13.21
C TYR A 2 -8.55 -5.27 13.27
N ASP A 3 -8.62 -4.71 14.49
CA ASP A 3 -8.99 -3.31 14.70
C ASP A 3 -7.72 -2.46 14.79
N CYS A 4 -7.57 -1.52 13.85
CA CYS A 4 -6.40 -0.66 13.73
C CYS A 4 -6.61 0.72 14.36
N VAL A 5 -7.65 0.93 15.16
CA VAL A 5 -7.98 2.28 15.67
C VAL A 5 -6.82 2.92 16.43
N LEU A 6 -6.02 2.14 17.13
CA LEU A 6 -4.86 2.62 17.90
C LEU A 6 -3.56 2.70 17.07
N ILE A 7 -3.52 2.06 15.90
CA ILE A 7 -2.34 2.04 15.04
C ILE A 7 -2.71 2.27 13.57
N PRO A 8 -3.51 3.28 13.26
CA PRO A 8 -4.03 3.44 11.88
C PRO A 8 -2.92 3.65 10.85
N ASP A 9 -1.81 4.26 11.23
CA ASP A 9 -0.70 4.51 10.29
C ASP A 9 0.05 3.25 9.88
N MET A 10 -0.16 2.13 10.56
CA MET A 10 0.40 0.83 10.14
C MET A 10 -0.48 0.11 9.13
N ALA A 11 -1.71 0.56 8.92
CA ALA A 11 -2.68 -0.16 8.11
C ALA A 11 -2.23 -0.30 6.65
N GLN A 12 -1.66 0.75 6.06
CA GLN A 12 -1.20 0.68 4.67
C GLN A 12 -0.16 -0.43 4.48
N THR A 13 0.81 -0.51 5.38
CA THR A 13 1.82 -1.57 5.34
C THR A 13 1.19 -2.95 5.49
N LEU A 14 0.28 -3.11 6.45
CA LEU A 14 -0.40 -4.39 6.68
C LEU A 14 -1.24 -4.81 5.49
N VAL A 15 -1.99 -3.90 4.90
CA VAL A 15 -2.84 -4.16 3.74
C VAL A 15 -2.01 -4.65 2.56
N VAL A 16 -0.98 -3.92 2.19
CA VAL A 16 -0.13 -4.29 1.05
C VAL A 16 0.60 -5.59 1.31
N THR A 17 1.10 -5.80 2.52
CA THR A 17 1.80 -7.03 2.89
C THR A 17 0.88 -8.25 2.81
N CYS A 18 -0.32 -8.16 3.37
CA CYS A 18 -1.28 -9.27 3.31
C CYS A 18 -1.67 -9.59 1.86
N ALA A 19 -1.94 -8.57 1.05
CA ALA A 19 -2.25 -8.78 -0.36
C ALA A 19 -1.08 -9.46 -1.09
N ALA A 20 0.14 -8.99 -0.87
CA ALA A 20 1.33 -9.54 -1.50
C ALA A 20 1.54 -11.02 -1.14
N LEU A 21 1.21 -11.40 0.09
CA LEU A 21 1.35 -12.78 0.57
C LEU A 21 0.13 -13.65 0.24
N GLY A 22 -0.90 -13.10 -0.40
CA GLY A 22 -2.11 -13.85 -0.72
C GLY A 22 -2.98 -14.15 0.48
N LEU A 23 -2.89 -13.34 1.55
CA LEU A 23 -3.63 -13.54 2.79
C LEU A 23 -4.87 -12.64 2.81
N PRO A 24 -6.09 -13.20 2.72
CA PRO A 24 -7.31 -12.41 2.91
C PRO A 24 -7.31 -11.72 4.27
N PHE A 25 -7.92 -10.52 4.32
CA PHE A 25 -7.91 -9.72 5.54
C PHE A 25 -9.16 -8.87 5.69
N ARG A 26 -9.41 -8.43 6.92
CA ARG A 26 -10.37 -7.39 7.24
C ARG A 26 -9.76 -6.53 8.34
N PHE A 27 -9.56 -5.25 8.06
CA PHE A 27 -9.03 -4.29 9.02
C PHE A 27 -10.09 -3.23 9.31
N ASP A 28 -10.47 -3.12 10.58
CA ASP A 28 -11.41 -2.13 11.07
C ASP A 28 -10.67 -0.94 11.71
N GLY A 29 -11.41 0.09 12.09
CA GLY A 29 -10.83 1.23 12.81
C GLY A 29 -10.01 2.17 11.92
N LEU A 30 -10.28 2.22 10.62
CA LEU A 30 -9.49 2.97 9.65
C LEU A 30 -10.08 4.33 9.29
N GLN A 31 -11.08 4.81 10.01
CA GLN A 31 -11.79 6.04 9.64
C GLN A 31 -10.89 7.27 9.56
N SER A 32 -9.84 7.35 10.37
CA SER A 32 -8.90 8.47 10.35
C SER A 32 -8.06 8.53 9.08
N LEU A 33 -7.92 7.43 8.35
CA LEU A 33 -7.10 7.39 7.13
C LEU A 33 -7.73 8.17 5.97
N ARG A 34 -9.03 8.50 6.05
CA ARG A 34 -9.70 9.25 4.99
C ARG A 34 -9.31 10.73 4.98
N ILE A 35 -8.72 11.23 6.06
CA ILE A 35 -8.37 12.65 6.23
C ILE A 35 -6.88 12.86 6.50
N LYS A 36 -6.02 11.96 6.03
CA LYS A 36 -4.57 12.10 6.12
C LYS A 36 -4.04 12.89 4.90
N GLU A 37 -2.79 12.69 4.49
CA GLU A 37 -2.20 13.37 3.34
C GLU A 37 -3.02 13.14 2.06
N THR A 38 -3.76 12.04 2.03
CA THR A 38 -4.75 11.72 1.01
C THR A 38 -5.85 10.88 1.67
N ASP A 39 -6.93 10.56 0.94
CA ASP A 39 -7.84 9.50 1.37
C ASP A 39 -7.12 8.17 1.14
N ARG A 40 -6.47 7.66 2.18
CA ARG A 40 -5.63 6.47 2.10
C ARG A 40 -6.42 5.20 1.80
N LEU A 41 -7.69 5.13 2.20
CA LEU A 41 -8.55 3.98 1.86
C LEU A 41 -8.81 3.92 0.37
N ALA A 42 -9.19 5.04 -0.23
CA ALA A 42 -9.42 5.11 -1.67
C ALA A 42 -8.12 4.86 -2.45
N ALA A 43 -6.99 5.42 -1.98
CA ALA A 43 -5.69 5.22 -2.62
C ALA A 43 -5.28 3.75 -2.62
N LEU A 44 -5.42 3.06 -1.50
CA LEU A 44 -5.09 1.63 -1.40
C LEU A 44 -5.95 0.78 -2.34
N GLN A 45 -7.25 1.04 -2.40
CA GLN A 45 -8.15 0.32 -3.31
C GLN A 45 -7.73 0.53 -4.76
N THR A 46 -7.47 1.78 -5.15
CA THR A 46 -7.12 2.12 -6.53
C THR A 46 -5.78 1.51 -6.93
N GLU A 47 -4.75 1.66 -6.10
CA GLU A 47 -3.41 1.21 -6.46
C GLU A 47 -3.27 -0.31 -6.39
N LEU A 48 -3.87 -0.98 -5.40
CA LEU A 48 -3.84 -2.43 -5.35
C LEU A 48 -4.63 -3.07 -6.49
N ARG A 49 -5.68 -2.41 -6.99
CA ARG A 49 -6.39 -2.90 -8.17
C ARG A 49 -5.48 -2.96 -9.40
N ARG A 50 -4.53 -2.06 -9.53
CA ARG A 50 -3.54 -2.10 -10.63
C ARG A 50 -2.71 -3.39 -10.60
N PHE A 51 -2.55 -3.99 -9.44
CA PHE A 51 -1.84 -5.25 -9.25
C PHE A 51 -2.77 -6.47 -9.23
N GLY A 52 -4.06 -6.26 -9.45
CA GLY A 52 -5.04 -7.34 -9.52
C GLY A 52 -5.76 -7.65 -8.22
N PHE A 53 -5.60 -6.85 -7.16
CA PHE A 53 -6.28 -7.07 -5.87
C PHE A 53 -7.52 -6.17 -5.78
N VAL A 54 -8.68 -6.80 -5.61
CA VAL A 54 -9.97 -6.07 -5.52
C VAL A 54 -10.39 -6.01 -4.05
N LEU A 55 -10.18 -4.84 -3.44
CA LEU A 55 -10.55 -4.59 -2.05
C LEU A 55 -11.95 -3.98 -1.95
N THR A 56 -12.57 -4.17 -0.80
CA THR A 56 -13.89 -3.61 -0.47
C THR A 56 -13.76 -2.72 0.75
N GLU A 57 -14.38 -1.54 0.68
CA GLU A 57 -14.47 -0.61 1.81
C GLU A 57 -15.88 -0.68 2.40
N HIS A 58 -15.98 -0.64 3.74
CA HIS A 58 -17.25 -0.63 4.47
C HIS A 58 -17.32 0.59 5.38
N ASP A 59 -18.32 1.43 5.17
CA ASP A 59 -18.68 2.58 6.02
C ASP A 59 -17.52 3.57 6.24
N GLY A 60 -16.56 3.63 5.33
CA GLY A 60 -15.41 4.52 5.44
C GLY A 60 -14.48 4.23 6.62
N ARG A 61 -14.55 3.04 7.19
CA ARG A 61 -13.75 2.65 8.36
C ARG A 61 -13.13 1.27 8.27
N THR A 62 -13.55 0.45 7.32
CA THR A 62 -13.11 -0.93 7.18
C THR A 62 -12.60 -1.17 5.77
N LEU A 63 -11.49 -1.87 5.65
CA LEU A 63 -10.95 -2.32 4.38
C LEU A 63 -10.82 -3.83 4.42
N GLN A 64 -11.31 -4.51 3.40
CA GLN A 64 -11.37 -5.98 3.34
C GLN A 64 -10.90 -6.49 1.99
N TRP A 65 -10.17 -7.58 2.00
CA TRP A 65 -9.88 -8.38 0.83
C TRP A 65 -10.23 -9.84 1.12
N ASP A 66 -11.11 -10.39 0.30
CA ASP A 66 -11.57 -11.79 0.45
C ASP A 66 -10.90 -12.76 -0.53
N GLY A 67 -9.86 -12.27 -1.23
CA GLY A 67 -9.17 -13.04 -2.26
C GLY A 67 -9.61 -12.71 -3.68
N THR A 68 -10.59 -11.83 -3.86
CA THR A 68 -11.07 -11.46 -5.20
C THR A 68 -9.97 -10.78 -6.01
N ARG A 69 -9.78 -11.25 -7.26
CA ARG A 69 -8.74 -10.75 -8.17
C ARG A 69 -9.36 -10.23 -9.45
N CYS A 70 -8.63 -9.32 -10.10
CA CYS A 70 -8.93 -8.86 -11.45
C CYS A 70 -7.65 -8.94 -12.29
N PRO A 71 -7.72 -8.82 -13.64
CA PRO A 71 -6.50 -8.78 -14.44
C PRO A 71 -5.61 -7.62 -14.02
N PRO A 72 -4.34 -7.88 -13.65
CA PRO A 72 -3.42 -6.80 -13.29
C PRO A 72 -2.95 -6.05 -14.54
N GLU A 73 -2.52 -4.80 -14.37
CA GLU A 73 -1.84 -4.07 -15.43
C GLU A 73 -0.49 -4.72 -15.74
N ALA A 74 -0.03 -4.62 -16.99
CA ALA A 74 1.22 -5.26 -17.40
C ALA A 74 2.45 -4.70 -16.68
N ALA A 75 2.48 -3.37 -16.49
CA ALA A 75 3.59 -2.69 -15.82
C ALA A 75 3.02 -1.54 -14.98
N PRO A 76 2.38 -1.84 -13.86
CA PRO A 76 1.70 -0.81 -13.07
C PRO A 76 2.70 0.16 -12.45
N THR A 77 2.33 1.44 -12.46
CA THR A 77 3.05 2.50 -11.75
C THR A 77 2.19 2.92 -10.56
N VAL A 78 2.74 2.83 -9.35
CA VAL A 78 2.05 3.23 -8.14
C VAL A 78 2.05 4.75 -8.03
N ALA A 79 0.87 5.37 -7.99
CA ALA A 79 0.74 6.77 -7.66
C ALA A 79 0.87 6.94 -6.15
N THR A 80 1.62 7.94 -5.70
CA THR A 80 1.91 8.13 -4.28
C THR A 80 1.05 9.19 -3.60
N TYR A 81 0.28 9.96 -4.38
CA TYR A 81 -0.69 10.94 -3.84
C TYR A 81 -0.05 11.94 -2.89
N ASP A 82 1.22 12.30 -3.12
CA ASP A 82 1.99 13.16 -2.23
C ASP A 82 2.03 12.60 -0.78
N ASP A 83 1.95 11.30 -0.64
CA ASP A 83 1.88 10.59 0.64
C ASP A 83 3.07 9.65 0.78
N HIS A 84 3.96 9.96 1.74
CA HIS A 84 5.17 9.16 2.00
C HIS A 84 4.84 7.71 2.36
N ARG A 85 3.72 7.46 3.05
CA ARG A 85 3.35 6.10 3.45
C ARG A 85 2.92 5.24 2.28
N MET A 86 2.34 5.84 1.22
CA MET A 86 2.04 5.08 0.01
C MET A 86 3.31 4.54 -0.63
N ALA A 87 4.32 5.36 -0.79
CA ALA A 87 5.60 4.92 -1.35
C ALA A 87 6.25 3.82 -0.51
N MET A 88 6.30 4.01 0.81
CA MET A 88 6.93 3.05 1.72
C MET A 88 6.16 1.73 1.79
N ALA A 89 4.83 1.76 1.73
CA ALA A 89 4.01 0.55 1.79
C ALA A 89 4.14 -0.30 0.52
N PHE A 90 4.23 0.34 -0.65
CA PHE A 90 4.27 -0.38 -1.93
C PHE A 90 5.67 -0.82 -2.37
N ALA A 91 6.73 -0.17 -1.89
CA ALA A 91 8.09 -0.53 -2.30
C ALA A 91 8.42 -2.01 -2.04
N PRO A 92 8.10 -2.59 -0.88
CA PRO A 92 8.38 -4.01 -0.62
C PRO A 92 7.62 -4.99 -1.52
N LEU A 93 6.60 -4.54 -2.23
CA LEU A 93 5.85 -5.40 -3.17
C LEU A 93 6.78 -5.96 -4.27
N ALA A 94 7.91 -5.30 -4.52
CA ALA A 94 8.92 -5.80 -5.45
C ALA A 94 9.45 -7.18 -5.07
N LEU A 95 9.39 -7.56 -3.80
CA LEU A 95 9.87 -8.87 -3.34
C LEU A 95 9.06 -10.04 -3.93
N VAL A 96 7.81 -9.82 -4.30
CA VAL A 96 6.91 -10.86 -4.80
C VAL A 96 6.51 -10.64 -6.25
N ARG A 97 7.03 -9.61 -6.93
CA ARG A 97 6.75 -9.35 -8.33
C ARG A 97 8.02 -9.50 -9.16
N PRO A 98 8.06 -10.46 -10.11
CA PRO A 98 9.27 -10.70 -10.92
C PRO A 98 9.74 -9.49 -11.73
N GLY A 99 8.81 -8.63 -12.17
CA GLY A 99 9.12 -7.41 -12.92
C GLY A 99 9.42 -6.20 -12.04
N GLY A 100 9.38 -6.36 -10.70
CA GLY A 100 9.54 -5.26 -9.77
C GLY A 100 8.32 -4.34 -9.69
N VAL A 101 8.52 -3.17 -9.13
CA VAL A 101 7.46 -2.15 -8.94
C VAL A 101 8.00 -0.80 -9.35
N THR A 102 7.21 -0.03 -10.07
CA THR A 102 7.51 1.37 -10.40
C THR A 102 6.71 2.27 -9.48
N ILE A 103 7.37 3.23 -8.84
CA ILE A 103 6.74 4.16 -7.90
C ILE A 103 6.91 5.57 -8.44
N ALA A 104 5.79 6.28 -8.63
CA ALA A 104 5.80 7.67 -9.05
C ALA A 104 6.16 8.57 -7.87
N HIS A 105 6.89 9.65 -8.14
CA HIS A 105 7.28 10.64 -7.14
C HIS A 105 7.88 10.03 -5.86
N PRO A 106 8.94 9.22 -5.98
CA PRO A 106 9.53 8.53 -4.83
C PRO A 106 10.10 9.48 -3.76
N GLU A 107 10.33 10.74 -4.10
CA GLU A 107 10.83 11.76 -3.19
C GLU A 107 9.88 12.10 -2.04
N VAL A 108 8.61 11.68 -2.12
CA VAL A 108 7.64 11.93 -1.04
C VAL A 108 8.08 11.36 0.30
N VAL A 109 8.93 10.32 0.31
CA VAL A 109 9.41 9.70 1.55
C VAL A 109 10.32 10.62 2.36
N THR A 110 10.89 11.66 1.74
CA THR A 110 11.76 12.60 2.46
C THR A 110 11.02 13.37 3.56
N LYS A 111 9.70 13.36 3.55
CA LYS A 111 8.89 13.98 4.60
C LYS A 111 9.08 13.31 5.95
N SER A 112 9.43 12.03 5.99
CA SER A 112 9.54 11.28 7.24
C SER A 112 10.74 10.33 7.30
N TYR A 113 11.27 9.90 6.16
CA TYR A 113 12.37 8.92 6.12
C TYR A 113 13.31 9.27 4.97
N HIS A 114 14.23 10.20 5.21
CA HIS A 114 15.17 10.71 4.20
C HIS A 114 15.95 9.63 3.48
N ARG A 115 16.38 8.60 4.19
CA ARG A 115 17.28 7.58 3.69
C ARG A 115 16.57 6.30 3.27
N PHE A 116 15.26 6.35 3.11
CA PHE A 116 14.49 5.14 2.80
C PHE A 116 15.03 4.43 1.56
N TRP A 117 15.22 5.14 0.47
CA TRP A 117 15.72 4.53 -0.77
C TRP A 117 17.16 4.05 -0.65
N ASP A 118 18.02 4.80 0.04
CA ASP A 118 19.39 4.39 0.29
C ASP A 118 19.44 3.12 1.13
N ASP A 119 18.60 3.04 2.15
CA ASP A 119 18.53 1.89 3.04
C ASP A 119 17.99 0.66 2.31
N LEU A 120 17.03 0.83 1.39
CA LEU A 120 16.56 -0.27 0.55
C LEU A 120 17.66 -0.79 -0.37
N ARG A 121 18.45 0.09 -0.98
CA ARG A 121 19.60 -0.33 -1.78
C ARG A 121 20.60 -1.11 -0.96
N ALA A 122 20.89 -0.65 0.26
CA ALA A 122 21.78 -1.34 1.18
C ALA A 122 21.24 -2.72 1.57
N ALA A 123 19.92 -2.87 1.61
CA ALA A 123 19.26 -4.15 1.90
C ALA A 123 19.22 -5.09 0.69
N GLY A 124 19.66 -4.65 -0.49
CA GLY A 124 19.73 -5.48 -1.68
C GLY A 124 18.72 -5.18 -2.78
N PHE A 125 17.86 -4.18 -2.61
CA PHE A 125 16.96 -3.74 -3.67
C PHE A 125 17.75 -3.04 -4.78
N ARG A 126 17.33 -3.23 -6.02
CA ARG A 126 17.98 -2.62 -7.17
C ARG A 126 17.03 -1.63 -7.84
N PHE A 127 17.52 -0.43 -8.06
CA PHE A 127 16.78 0.61 -8.79
C PHE A 127 17.69 1.80 -9.09
#